data_9cfdb7ef7865cd070056c3fc761cf252
#
_entry.id   9cfdb7ef7865cd070056c3fc761cf252
#
_cell.length_a   1.000
_cell.length_b   1.000
_cell.length_c   1.000
_cell.angle_alpha   90.00
_cell.angle_beta   90.00
_cell.angle_gamma   90.00
#
_symmetry.space_group_name_H-M   'P 1'
#
loop_
_entity.id
_entity.type
_entity.pdbx_description
1 polymer ?
#
loop_
_entity_poly.entity_id
_entity_poly.type
_entity_poly.pdbx_seq_one_letter_code
_entity_poly.pdbx_strand_id
1 'polypeptide(L)'
;MIEGFERILVLGHCGAGKSTLAVQIGERLGLPVVHLDQLSWRPGWQEEDRAVFADRLRAAAAGERWIIEGNYTSWLDLRLPRAQAAVWLDYPLWLCLWRIVRRVRAWRGRVRPDMAPGCPEKLDWEFVRWAITHHRTARRRVAGALAGAPHVKAVRLRSPRQTGSFLRGLGSGPPVSAGAGRGKGR
;
A
#
# COMPACT_ATOMS: atom_id res chain seq x y z
N MET A 1 -7.32 -5.50 17.30
CA MET A 1 -7.75 -5.21 15.92
C MET A 1 -7.47 -3.73 15.61
N ILE A 2 -7.72 -3.25 14.39
CA ILE A 2 -7.44 -1.86 13.95
C ILE A 2 -8.73 -1.07 13.71
N GLU A 3 -9.84 -1.56 14.22
CA GLU A 3 -11.15 -0.88 14.20
C GLU A 3 -11.05 0.41 15.01
N GLY A 4 -11.68 1.47 14.51
CA GLY A 4 -11.60 2.80 15.11
C GLY A 4 -10.35 3.61 14.76
N PHE A 5 -9.38 3.03 14.05
CA PHE A 5 -8.25 3.79 13.53
C PHE A 5 -8.56 4.38 12.16
N GLU A 6 -8.21 5.61 11.98
CA GLU A 6 -8.49 6.39 10.77
C GLU A 6 -7.27 6.59 9.87
N ARG A 7 -6.06 6.40 10.41
CA ARG A 7 -4.80 6.56 9.68
C ARG A 7 -3.98 5.28 9.74
N ILE A 8 -4.03 4.52 8.64
CA ILE A 8 -3.51 3.15 8.57
C ILE A 8 -2.47 3.04 7.46
N LEU A 9 -1.30 2.49 7.79
CA LEU A 9 -0.29 2.10 6.81
C LEU A 9 -0.47 0.63 6.41
N VAL A 10 -0.33 0.34 5.11
CA VAL A 10 -0.21 -1.04 4.61
C VAL A 10 1.16 -1.21 3.99
N LEU A 11 2.01 -1.98 4.67
CA LEU A 11 3.41 -2.20 4.34
C LEU A 11 3.67 -3.63 3.90
N GLY A 12 4.76 -3.84 3.18
CA GLY A 12 5.16 -5.18 2.75
C GLY A 12 5.89 -5.15 1.42
N HIS A 13 6.52 -6.26 1.06
CA HIS A 13 7.29 -6.37 -0.16
C HIS A 13 6.40 -6.31 -1.43
N CYS A 14 6.99 -6.01 -2.59
CA CYS A 14 6.30 -6.16 -3.87
C CYS A 14 5.78 -7.60 -4.04
N GLY A 15 4.59 -7.77 -4.59
CA GLY A 15 3.93 -9.09 -4.68
C GLY A 15 3.29 -9.60 -3.37
N ALA A 16 3.44 -8.93 -2.22
CA ALA A 16 2.79 -9.35 -0.98
C ALA A 16 1.25 -9.18 -1.00
N GLY A 17 0.70 -8.33 -1.88
CA GLY A 17 -0.75 -8.09 -1.99
C GLY A 17 -1.22 -6.90 -1.16
N LYS A 18 -0.35 -5.92 -0.94
CA LYS A 18 -0.66 -4.68 -0.19
C LYS A 18 -1.88 -3.94 -0.74
N SER A 19 -1.88 -3.67 -2.05
CA SER A 19 -2.95 -2.90 -2.71
C SER A 19 -4.31 -3.59 -2.54
N THR A 20 -4.35 -4.92 -2.74
CA THR A 20 -5.58 -5.70 -2.50
C THR A 20 -6.03 -5.62 -1.05
N LEU A 21 -5.10 -5.75 -0.10
CA LEU A 21 -5.42 -5.66 1.32
C LEU A 21 -5.89 -4.26 1.70
N ALA A 22 -5.23 -3.21 1.19
CA ALA A 22 -5.58 -1.82 1.46
C ALA A 22 -7.01 -1.50 1.01
N VAL A 23 -7.39 -1.92 -0.21
CA VAL A 23 -8.76 -1.77 -0.73
C VAL A 23 -9.75 -2.50 0.16
N GLN A 24 -9.49 -3.76 0.52
CA GLN A 24 -10.38 -4.54 1.39
C GLN A 24 -10.53 -3.96 2.81
N ILE A 25 -9.48 -3.36 3.37
CA ILE A 25 -9.58 -2.65 4.65
C ILE A 25 -10.38 -1.35 4.44
N GLY A 26 -10.11 -0.61 3.36
CA GLY A 26 -10.79 0.63 3.03
C GLY A 26 -12.31 0.45 2.89
N GLU A 27 -12.74 -0.59 2.17
CA GLU A 27 -14.15 -0.95 2.02
C GLU A 27 -14.82 -1.27 3.36
N ARG A 28 -14.13 -1.99 4.26
CA ARG A 28 -14.68 -2.36 5.57
C ARG A 28 -14.75 -1.21 6.57
N LEU A 29 -13.76 -0.34 6.55
CA LEU A 29 -13.65 0.76 7.53
C LEU A 29 -14.15 2.10 6.99
N GLY A 30 -14.55 2.17 5.72
CA GLY A 30 -14.97 3.42 5.08
C GLY A 30 -13.82 4.42 4.96
N LEU A 31 -12.59 3.95 4.70
CA LEU A 31 -11.40 4.81 4.60
C LEU A 31 -10.93 4.94 3.16
N PRO A 32 -10.53 6.14 2.71
CA PRO A 32 -9.92 6.33 1.41
C PRO A 32 -8.55 5.66 1.34
N VAL A 33 -8.22 5.07 0.18
CA VAL A 33 -6.95 4.40 -0.07
C VAL A 33 -6.08 5.25 -0.97
N VAL A 34 -4.84 5.46 -0.57
CA VAL A 34 -3.79 6.12 -1.35
C VAL A 34 -2.74 5.09 -1.74
N HIS A 35 -2.60 4.87 -3.04
CA HIS A 35 -1.58 3.99 -3.61
C HIS A 35 -0.32 4.79 -3.92
N LEU A 36 0.79 4.53 -3.23
CA LEU A 36 2.04 5.28 -3.46
C LEU A 36 2.62 5.06 -4.85
N ASP A 37 2.35 3.92 -5.48
CA ASP A 37 2.77 3.66 -6.85
C ASP A 37 2.11 4.64 -7.84
N GLN A 38 0.89 5.13 -7.56
CA GLN A 38 0.25 6.19 -8.37
C GLN A 38 0.92 7.55 -8.21
N LEU A 39 1.54 7.82 -7.08
CA LEU A 39 2.20 9.09 -6.79
C LEU A 39 3.65 9.12 -7.27
N SER A 40 4.29 7.96 -7.36
CA SER A 40 5.73 7.81 -7.63
C SER A 40 6.07 7.56 -9.09
N TRP A 41 5.10 7.22 -9.92
CA TRP A 41 5.33 6.91 -11.32
C TRP A 41 4.57 7.86 -12.25
N ARG A 42 5.22 8.23 -13.35
CA ARG A 42 4.65 8.93 -14.51
C ARG A 42 4.46 7.94 -15.66
N PRO A 43 3.64 8.28 -16.67
CA PRO A 43 3.45 7.44 -17.86
C PRO A 43 4.78 6.95 -18.44
N GLY A 44 4.82 5.68 -18.88
CA GLY A 44 6.02 5.07 -19.43
C GLY A 44 7.04 4.58 -18.38
N TRP A 45 6.63 4.38 -17.12
CA TRP A 45 7.49 3.92 -16.02
C TRP A 45 8.64 4.90 -15.69
N GLN A 46 8.38 6.18 -15.85
CA GLN A 46 9.30 7.22 -15.42
C GLN A 46 9.07 7.51 -13.93
N GLU A 47 10.14 7.54 -13.14
CA GLU A 47 10.04 7.96 -11.74
C GLU A 47 9.63 9.43 -11.65
N GLU A 48 8.76 9.74 -10.70
CA GLU A 48 8.40 11.11 -10.38
C GLU A 48 9.60 11.82 -9.72
N ASP A 49 9.66 13.13 -9.88
CA ASP A 49 10.66 13.93 -9.16
C ASP A 49 10.53 13.71 -7.65
N ARG A 50 11.67 13.61 -6.97
CA ARG A 50 11.72 13.29 -5.53
C ARG A 50 11.03 14.34 -4.67
N ALA A 51 11.15 15.63 -5.02
CA ALA A 51 10.50 16.70 -4.29
C ALA A 51 8.99 16.66 -4.50
N VAL A 52 8.55 16.47 -5.75
CA VAL A 52 7.13 16.34 -6.12
C VAL A 52 6.51 15.13 -5.41
N PHE A 53 7.17 13.97 -5.42
CA PHE A 53 6.69 12.79 -4.70
C PHE A 53 6.58 13.05 -3.20
N ALA A 54 7.60 13.68 -2.59
CA ALA A 54 7.60 14.01 -1.18
C ALA A 54 6.44 14.94 -0.80
N ASP A 55 6.16 15.95 -1.62
CA ASP A 55 5.08 16.90 -1.37
C ASP A 55 3.71 16.25 -1.51
N ARG A 56 3.51 15.42 -2.53
CA ARG A 56 2.29 14.60 -2.68
C ARG A 56 2.08 13.66 -1.51
N LEU A 57 3.15 13.02 -1.03
CA LEU A 57 3.08 12.12 0.11
C LEU A 57 2.77 12.86 1.42
N ARG A 58 3.38 14.04 1.65
CA ARG A 58 3.05 14.90 2.80
C ARG A 58 1.59 15.33 2.75
N ALA A 59 1.10 15.78 1.59
CA ALA A 59 -0.30 16.16 1.41
C ALA A 59 -1.25 14.99 1.70
N ALA A 60 -0.95 13.79 1.21
CA ALA A 60 -1.74 12.61 1.49
C ALA A 60 -1.73 12.24 2.99
N ALA A 61 -0.56 12.31 3.65
CA ALA A 61 -0.42 12.00 5.06
C ALA A 61 -0.97 13.09 5.99
N ALA A 62 -1.17 14.33 5.50
CA ALA A 62 -1.77 15.42 6.26
C ALA A 62 -3.26 15.23 6.53
N GLY A 63 -3.96 14.41 5.73
CA GLY A 63 -5.37 14.08 5.92
C GLY A 63 -5.66 13.43 7.28
N GLU A 64 -6.91 13.54 7.72
CA GLU A 64 -7.34 12.94 8.99
C GLU A 64 -7.70 11.45 8.84
N ARG A 65 -8.09 11.03 7.63
CA ARG A 65 -8.58 9.68 7.36
C ARG A 65 -7.93 9.14 6.10
N TRP A 66 -7.17 8.05 6.22
CA TRP A 66 -6.51 7.43 5.07
C TRP A 66 -5.99 6.02 5.34
N ILE A 67 -5.87 5.25 4.27
CA ILE A 67 -5.01 4.08 4.19
C ILE A 67 -3.93 4.41 3.16
N ILE A 68 -2.68 4.56 3.58
CA ILE A 68 -1.55 4.75 2.67
C ILE A 68 -0.84 3.42 2.48
N GLU A 69 -0.87 2.89 1.26
CA GLU A 69 -0.21 1.64 0.93
C GLU A 69 1.01 1.84 0.04
N GLY A 70 2.03 1.05 0.29
CA GLY A 70 3.30 1.07 -0.43
C GLY A 70 4.48 0.98 0.51
N ASN A 71 5.55 0.31 0.06
CA ASN A 71 6.68 0.06 0.95
C ASN A 71 7.52 1.32 1.14
N TYR A 72 8.04 1.91 0.10
CA TYR A 72 8.79 3.19 0.09
C TYR A 72 9.46 3.53 1.42
N THR A 73 10.33 2.61 1.91
CA THR A 73 10.87 2.65 3.28
C THR A 73 11.72 3.89 3.58
N SER A 74 12.29 4.51 2.55
CA SER A 74 13.05 5.78 2.68
C SER A 74 12.17 7.00 2.96
N TRP A 75 10.85 6.84 2.91
CA TRP A 75 9.85 7.89 3.08
C TRP A 75 8.85 7.57 4.21
N LEU A 76 9.21 6.63 5.10
CA LEU A 76 8.35 6.28 6.24
C LEU A 76 8.24 7.42 7.25
N ASP A 77 9.28 8.21 7.40
CA ASP A 77 9.35 9.41 8.25
C ASP A 77 8.28 10.46 7.93
N LEU A 78 7.81 10.54 6.69
CA LEU A 78 6.76 11.49 6.29
C LEU A 78 5.33 11.04 6.67
N ARG A 79 5.10 9.77 6.96
CA ARG A 79 3.76 9.21 7.17
C ARG A 79 3.61 8.43 8.48
N LEU A 80 4.70 7.83 8.98
CA LEU A 80 4.70 7.04 10.20
C LEU A 80 4.32 7.84 11.46
N PRO A 81 4.76 9.11 11.63
CA PRO A 81 4.40 9.91 12.82
C PRO A 81 2.90 10.15 12.97
N ARG A 82 2.17 10.20 11.85
CA ARG A 82 0.71 10.41 11.87
C ARG A 82 -0.09 9.11 11.85
N ALA A 83 0.54 7.98 11.59
CA ALA A 83 -0.13 6.68 11.54
C ALA A 83 -0.59 6.25 12.94
N GLN A 84 -1.77 5.67 13.02
CA GLN A 84 -2.31 5.04 14.24
C GLN A 84 -2.09 3.52 14.21
N ALA A 85 -2.14 2.94 13.01
CA ALA A 85 -1.87 1.53 12.81
C ALA A 85 -1.02 1.27 11.57
N ALA A 86 -0.31 0.15 11.57
CA ALA A 86 0.42 -0.36 10.42
C ALA A 86 0.15 -1.87 10.27
N VAL A 87 -0.37 -2.27 9.12
CA VAL A 87 -0.53 -3.67 8.76
C VAL A 87 0.62 -4.06 7.84
N TRP A 88 1.48 -4.94 8.33
CA TRP A 88 2.68 -5.37 7.64
C TRP A 88 2.56 -6.79 7.12
N LEU A 89 2.50 -6.93 5.77
CA LEU A 89 2.58 -8.20 5.07
C LEU A 89 4.04 -8.67 4.99
N ASP A 90 4.47 -9.46 5.97
CA ASP A 90 5.82 -10.00 6.05
C ASP A 90 5.88 -11.42 5.47
N TYR A 91 5.57 -11.54 4.19
CA TYR A 91 5.54 -12.81 3.49
C TYR A 91 6.92 -13.28 3.03
N PRO A 92 7.13 -14.60 2.91
CA PRO A 92 8.36 -15.14 2.37
C PRO A 92 8.54 -14.74 0.89
N LEU A 93 9.80 -14.52 0.50
CA LEU A 93 10.15 -14.02 -0.83
C LEU A 93 9.58 -14.87 -1.97
N TRP A 94 9.65 -16.20 -1.84
CA TRP A 94 9.15 -17.12 -2.89
C TRP A 94 7.66 -16.89 -3.20
N LEU A 95 6.86 -16.63 -2.18
CA LEU A 95 5.42 -16.34 -2.35
C LEU A 95 5.20 -14.99 -3.06
N CYS A 96 6.00 -13.99 -2.71
CA CYS A 96 5.96 -12.68 -3.36
C CYS A 96 6.34 -12.80 -4.85
N LEU A 97 7.40 -13.52 -5.17
CA LEU A 97 7.85 -13.74 -6.55
C LEU A 97 6.81 -14.50 -7.37
N TRP A 98 6.26 -15.58 -6.83
CA TRP A 98 5.19 -16.33 -7.49
C TRP A 98 3.97 -15.44 -7.80
N ARG A 99 3.58 -14.57 -6.86
CA ARG A 99 2.49 -13.62 -7.07
C ARG A 99 2.83 -12.54 -8.10
N ILE A 100 4.09 -12.09 -8.17
CA ILE A 100 4.54 -11.18 -9.23
C ILE A 100 4.36 -11.85 -10.59
N VAL A 101 4.81 -13.09 -10.77
CA VAL A 101 4.65 -13.83 -12.04
C VAL A 101 3.16 -13.98 -12.41
N ARG A 102 2.32 -14.37 -11.46
CA ARG A 102 0.86 -14.46 -11.68
C ARG A 102 0.27 -13.11 -12.09
N ARG A 103 0.66 -12.03 -11.43
CA ARG A 103 0.21 -10.67 -11.70
C ARG A 103 0.59 -10.24 -13.11
N VAL A 104 1.87 -10.43 -13.49
CA VAL A 104 2.34 -10.11 -14.84
C VAL A 104 1.56 -10.88 -15.91
N ARG A 105 1.27 -12.19 -15.68
CA ARG A 105 0.44 -12.97 -16.61
C ARG A 105 -0.99 -12.43 -16.74
N ALA A 106 -1.60 -12.03 -15.62
CA ALA A 106 -2.98 -11.55 -15.59
C ALA A 106 -3.15 -10.15 -16.18
N TRP A 107 -2.14 -9.28 -16.03
CA TRP A 107 -2.20 -7.86 -16.38
C TRP A 107 -1.27 -7.47 -17.53
N ARG A 108 -0.64 -8.41 -18.21
CA ARG A 108 0.33 -8.14 -19.28
C ARG A 108 -0.23 -7.14 -20.29
N GLY A 109 0.51 -6.04 -20.50
CA GLY A 109 0.14 -4.97 -21.42
C GLY A 109 -1.02 -4.08 -20.95
N ARG A 110 -1.59 -4.31 -19.76
CA ARG A 110 -2.66 -3.51 -19.16
C ARG A 110 -2.17 -2.76 -17.93
N VAL A 111 -2.74 -1.60 -17.68
CA VAL A 111 -2.47 -0.81 -16.46
C VAL A 111 -3.38 -1.32 -15.35
N ARG A 112 -2.81 -1.57 -14.15
CA ARG A 112 -3.56 -1.97 -12.95
C ARG A 112 -4.22 -0.76 -12.30
N PRO A 113 -5.36 -0.92 -11.61
CA PRO A 113 -6.05 0.17 -10.92
C PRO A 113 -5.22 0.86 -9.83
N ASP A 114 -4.29 0.13 -9.20
CA ASP A 114 -3.39 0.61 -8.15
C ASP A 114 -2.09 1.23 -8.68
N MET A 115 -1.97 1.40 -10.01
CA MET A 115 -0.77 1.92 -10.69
C MET A 115 -1.05 3.26 -11.36
N ALA A 116 0.01 4.04 -11.58
CA ALA A 116 -0.08 5.27 -12.35
C ALA A 116 -0.56 5.01 -13.79
N PRO A 117 -1.37 5.91 -14.38
CA PRO A 117 -1.77 5.82 -15.78
C PRO A 117 -0.56 5.71 -16.70
N GLY A 118 -0.68 4.91 -17.78
CA GLY A 118 0.41 4.76 -18.76
C GLY A 118 1.58 3.88 -18.29
N CYS A 119 1.40 3.10 -17.22
CA CYS A 119 2.38 2.13 -16.71
C CYS A 119 1.85 0.69 -16.86
N PRO A 120 1.82 0.12 -18.08
CA PRO A 120 1.33 -1.23 -18.31
C PRO A 120 2.22 -2.28 -17.65
N GLU A 121 1.62 -3.33 -17.11
CA GLU A 121 2.35 -4.42 -16.46
C GLU A 121 3.20 -5.18 -17.49
N LYS A 122 4.47 -5.35 -17.17
CA LYS A 122 5.45 -6.09 -17.98
C LYS A 122 6.32 -6.97 -17.09
N LEU A 123 6.87 -8.04 -17.67
CA LEU A 123 7.92 -8.79 -17.00
C LEU A 123 9.22 -8.02 -17.16
N ASP A 124 9.74 -7.54 -16.06
CA ASP A 124 11.00 -6.81 -15.99
C ASP A 124 11.98 -7.58 -15.09
N TRP A 125 13.06 -8.06 -15.68
CA TRP A 125 14.08 -8.83 -14.97
C TRP A 125 14.90 -7.97 -14.00
N GLU A 126 15.08 -6.70 -14.29
CA GLU A 126 15.74 -5.76 -13.37
C GLU A 126 14.89 -5.57 -12.13
N PHE A 127 13.58 -5.41 -12.30
CA PHE A 127 12.62 -5.36 -11.19
C PHE A 127 12.62 -6.65 -10.37
N VAL A 128 12.64 -7.84 -11.01
CA VAL A 128 12.70 -9.12 -10.30
C VAL A 128 14.00 -9.24 -9.50
N ARG A 129 15.14 -8.90 -10.10
CA ARG A 129 16.44 -8.88 -9.41
C ARG A 129 16.44 -7.92 -8.24
N TRP A 130 15.93 -6.71 -8.45
CA TRP A 130 15.76 -5.72 -7.39
C TRP A 130 14.89 -6.27 -6.26
N ALA A 131 13.75 -6.88 -6.56
CA ALA A 131 12.87 -7.48 -5.59
C ALA A 131 13.59 -8.53 -4.72
N ILE A 132 14.41 -9.39 -5.32
CA ILE A 132 15.18 -10.41 -4.60
C ILE A 132 16.22 -9.76 -3.67
N THR A 133 17.01 -8.85 -4.20
CA THR A 133 18.14 -8.24 -3.48
C THR A 133 17.68 -7.32 -2.35
N HIS A 134 16.56 -6.59 -2.53
CA HIS A 134 16.05 -5.63 -1.56
C HIS A 134 15.09 -6.21 -0.51
N HIS A 135 14.66 -7.46 -0.65
CA HIS A 135 13.70 -8.07 0.27
C HIS A 135 14.16 -8.01 1.73
N ARG A 136 15.38 -8.46 2.04
CA ARG A 136 15.91 -8.49 3.41
C ARG A 136 16.10 -7.09 3.98
N THR A 137 16.62 -6.17 3.18
CA THR A 137 16.86 -4.78 3.61
C THR A 137 15.55 -4.05 3.87
N ALA A 138 14.59 -4.15 2.97
CA ALA A 138 13.27 -3.56 3.14
C ALA A 138 12.57 -4.10 4.40
N ARG A 139 12.66 -5.43 4.62
CA ARG A 139 12.10 -6.08 5.82
C ARG A 139 12.72 -5.54 7.11
N ARG A 140 14.06 -5.38 7.15
CA ARG A 140 14.76 -4.81 8.31
C ARG A 140 14.36 -3.36 8.55
N ARG A 141 14.25 -2.55 7.50
CA ARG A 141 13.85 -1.14 7.59
C ARG A 141 12.44 -0.99 8.14
N VAL A 142 11.48 -1.79 7.63
CA VAL A 142 10.10 -1.79 8.16
C VAL A 142 10.08 -2.21 9.63
N ALA A 143 10.79 -3.29 9.99
CA ALA A 143 10.86 -3.75 11.38
C ALA A 143 11.46 -2.68 12.31
N GLY A 144 12.56 -2.05 11.91
CA GLY A 144 13.19 -0.98 12.68
C GLY A 144 12.31 0.26 12.83
N ALA A 145 11.66 0.70 11.74
CA ALA A 145 10.76 1.85 11.77
C ALA A 145 9.57 1.61 12.70
N LEU A 146 8.96 0.42 12.65
CA LEU A 146 7.83 0.09 13.54
C LEU A 146 8.27 -0.09 15.00
N ALA A 147 9.46 -0.61 15.25
CA ALA A 147 10.01 -0.69 16.61
C ALA A 147 10.28 0.71 17.21
N GLY A 148 10.70 1.67 16.36
CA GLY A 148 10.91 3.07 16.76
C GLY A 148 9.62 3.91 16.86
N ALA A 149 8.44 3.34 16.56
CA ALA A 149 7.16 4.04 16.58
C ALA A 149 6.15 3.34 17.53
N PRO A 150 6.35 3.39 18.85
CA PRO A 150 5.53 2.68 19.84
C PRO A 150 4.07 3.16 19.86
N HIS A 151 3.78 4.36 19.34
CA HIS A 151 2.43 4.90 19.20
C HIS A 151 1.63 4.21 18.07
N VAL A 152 2.30 3.51 17.16
CA VAL A 152 1.66 2.84 16.03
C VAL A 152 1.31 1.40 16.39
N LYS A 153 0.04 1.04 16.31
CA LYS A 153 -0.42 -0.35 16.46
C LYS A 153 0.07 -1.21 15.29
N ALA A 154 1.16 -1.92 15.47
CA ALA A 154 1.71 -2.80 14.43
C ALA A 154 1.00 -4.16 14.41
N VAL A 155 0.49 -4.55 13.24
CA VAL A 155 -0.09 -5.87 12.95
C VAL A 155 0.76 -6.55 11.89
N ARG A 156 1.52 -7.58 12.27
CA ARG A 156 2.39 -8.33 11.36
C ARG A 156 1.73 -9.60 10.89
N LEU A 157 1.52 -9.74 9.58
CA LEU A 157 0.88 -10.87 8.94
C LEU A 157 1.91 -11.63 8.11
N ARG A 158 2.16 -12.89 8.46
CA ARG A 158 3.23 -13.72 7.87
C ARG A 158 2.73 -14.72 6.83
N SER A 159 1.41 -14.85 6.67
CA SER A 159 0.81 -15.79 5.72
C SER A 159 -0.54 -15.30 5.19
N PRO A 160 -0.97 -15.79 4.00
CA PRO A 160 -2.32 -15.51 3.48
C PRO A 160 -3.45 -15.94 4.44
N ARG A 161 -3.24 -17.02 5.21
CA ARG A 161 -4.21 -17.47 6.22
C ARG A 161 -4.38 -16.42 7.32
N GLN A 162 -3.28 -15.88 7.84
CA GLN A 162 -3.33 -14.80 8.84
C GLN A 162 -4.02 -13.56 8.29
N THR A 163 -3.76 -13.19 7.03
CA THR A 163 -4.44 -12.06 6.39
C THR A 163 -5.93 -12.32 6.23
N GLY A 164 -6.35 -13.52 5.82
CA GLY A 164 -7.75 -13.88 5.76
C GLY A 164 -8.45 -13.85 7.13
N SER A 165 -7.78 -14.35 8.18
CA SER A 165 -8.31 -14.27 9.56
C SER A 165 -8.38 -12.83 10.08
N PHE A 166 -7.38 -12.02 9.79
CA PHE A 166 -7.36 -10.60 10.12
C PHE A 166 -8.54 -9.86 9.46
N LEU A 167 -8.77 -10.07 8.16
CA LEU A 167 -9.87 -9.46 7.43
C LEU A 167 -11.26 -9.92 7.95
N ARG A 168 -11.42 -11.18 8.31
CA ARG A 168 -12.68 -11.66 8.91
C ARG A 168 -12.95 -11.06 10.29
N GLY A 169 -11.90 -10.73 11.03
CA GLY A 169 -12.01 -10.07 12.32
C GLY A 169 -12.25 -8.56 12.24
N LEU A 170 -12.12 -7.94 11.06
CA LEU A 170 -12.55 -6.55 10.85
C LEU A 170 -14.05 -6.55 10.59
N GLY A 171 -14.81 -5.87 11.42
CA GLY A 171 -16.24 -5.69 11.25
C GLY A 171 -16.56 -5.05 9.88
N SER A 172 -17.76 -5.32 9.36
CA SER A 172 -18.25 -4.63 8.17
C SER A 172 -18.72 -3.24 8.60
N GLY A 173 -17.93 -2.21 8.36
CA GLY A 173 -18.35 -0.83 8.52
C GLY A 173 -19.49 -0.48 7.57
N PRO A 174 -20.26 0.59 7.84
CA PRO A 174 -21.28 1.04 6.91
C PRO A 174 -20.67 1.37 5.55
N PRO A 175 -21.37 1.07 4.44
CA PRO A 175 -20.87 1.37 3.11
C PRO A 175 -20.62 2.88 2.96
N VAL A 176 -19.47 3.21 2.40
CA VAL A 176 -19.14 4.61 2.03
C VAL A 176 -20.20 5.05 1.03
N SER A 177 -21.05 5.99 1.43
CA SER A 177 -21.95 6.65 0.49
C SER A 177 -21.09 7.38 -0.55
N ALA A 178 -21.14 6.93 -1.80
CA ALA A 178 -20.57 7.64 -2.91
C ALA A 178 -21.18 9.04 -2.94
N GLY A 179 -20.41 10.05 -2.54
CA GLY A 179 -20.81 11.44 -2.61
C GLY A 179 -21.05 11.81 -4.07
N ALA A 180 -22.32 11.72 -4.48
CA ALA A 180 -22.78 12.21 -5.75
C ALA A 180 -22.70 13.74 -5.73
N GLY A 181 -21.58 14.27 -6.21
CA GLY A 181 -21.45 15.67 -6.59
C GLY A 181 -22.39 16.00 -7.74
N ARG A 182 -23.68 16.21 -7.43
CA ARG A 182 -24.60 16.87 -8.37
C ARG A 182 -24.31 18.35 -8.34
N GLY A 183 -23.46 18.79 -9.25
CA GLY A 183 -23.41 20.18 -9.64
C GLY A 183 -24.78 20.57 -10.24
N LYS A 184 -25.58 21.33 -9.49
CA LYS A 184 -26.72 22.03 -10.08
C LYS A 184 -26.17 23.29 -10.73
N GLY A 185 -26.12 23.30 -12.08
CA GLY A 185 -26.04 24.52 -12.84
C GLY A 185 -27.31 25.37 -12.67
N ARG A 186 -27.13 26.62 -12.49
CA ARG A 186 -27.97 27.74 -12.95
C ARG A 186 -27.06 28.81 -13.51
#